data_13b456f6a681eb1330f28d85487c3b05
#
_entry.id   13b456f6a681eb1330f28d85487c3b05
#
_cell.length_a   1.000
_cell.length_b   1.000
_cell.length_c   1.000
_cell.angle_alpha   90.00
_cell.angle_beta   90.00
_cell.angle_gamma   90.00
#
_symmetry.space_group_name_H-M   'P 1'
#
loop_
_entity.id
_entity.type
_entity.pdbx_description
1 polymer ?
#
loop_
_entity_poly.entity_id
_entity_poly.type
_entity_poly.pdbx_seq_one_letter_code
_entity_poly.pdbx_strand_id
1 'polypeptide(L)'
;MHLEAVSTRANVTALKNPNWNQNLFLMLLFGLTATRAWAAVPSANSVKLVTQHGYLPDLPVLVRVEVLTPQGTRDWSLWDGEAVLSVDSGAVTLSTNRIPMRNGMGSTLVSFSGGGDLNLTATVGALHATRPLASLAGSPITTVGGTSAVDAIWSGVVRVTNDFTIPAAFTLTIQPNTLVLLDGVNSGTAGVDINVNGRIDVQGTESDPVTFTCSSTNSNVRWGQLRHSSASLATAPVSTYRWAAITRAGRAPGEGHTGQAPVVRSSAARVRFEHCSITDHGVTTPGAAGFGTPGKIGYATGSDLSFDDCLFQRARMGPEVDGTALLFTNGVIMDMRGPDDGDGMYIHAQSAGQTCALKLSVIAAGDDDGLDTLDPVVTVEDCILRDWASVVEDAKAISVFNGVTTVRRCLIVDSTVGISAKTSGSNTTVRVNIHESTITRNRTNVLAQFKSNATGPRIDYRITNSILWGVADSVASDFGETNFTIGFCNISEPWPGTGNIVSDPMFVSAANHDFRLLAFSPSIDSGNPQSTADADGSPIDQGWITFLPGPSALSHPQQMPDGSHRFDLSGYTNRQYVIEYSTNALDWLYLFTSFQTNDPSLMVDPEARNSPMRLYRARLAP
;
A
#
# COMPACT_ATOMS: atom_id res chain seq x y z
N MET A 1 -22.53 -28.13 -5.03
CA MET A 1 -22.12 -27.77 -6.39
C MET A 1 -23.29 -27.03 -7.05
N HIS A 2 -23.39 -25.71 -6.82
CA HIS A 2 -24.33 -24.83 -7.53
C HIS A 2 -23.53 -23.65 -8.00
N LEU A 3 -23.37 -23.53 -9.30
CA LEU A 3 -22.89 -22.36 -10.01
C LEU A 3 -24.09 -21.41 -10.12
N GLU A 4 -24.09 -20.32 -9.39
CA GLU A 4 -24.98 -19.20 -9.65
C GLU A 4 -24.33 -18.29 -10.69
N ALA A 5 -24.98 -18.19 -11.83
CA ALA A 5 -24.65 -17.27 -12.89
C ALA A 5 -25.03 -15.85 -12.44
N VAL A 6 -24.04 -14.98 -12.29
CA VAL A 6 -24.27 -13.54 -12.06
C VAL A 6 -24.71 -12.91 -13.38
N SER A 7 -26.00 -12.61 -13.48
CA SER A 7 -26.61 -11.87 -14.59
C SER A 7 -26.18 -10.38 -14.51
N THR A 8 -25.33 -9.95 -15.42
CA THR A 8 -25.06 -8.53 -15.67
C THR A 8 -26.30 -7.87 -16.28
N ARG A 9 -27.01 -7.05 -15.52
CA ARG A 9 -28.09 -6.20 -16.06
C ARG A 9 -27.46 -4.99 -16.72
N ALA A 10 -27.53 -4.93 -18.04
CA ALA A 10 -27.30 -3.69 -18.78
C ALA A 10 -28.46 -2.71 -18.48
N ASN A 11 -28.14 -1.52 -18.02
CA ASN A 11 -29.13 -0.45 -17.86
C ASN A 11 -29.47 0.12 -19.24
N VAL A 12 -30.64 -0.24 -19.73
CA VAL A 12 -31.17 0.27 -20.99
C VAL A 12 -32.11 1.43 -20.68
N THR A 13 -31.72 2.65 -21.08
CA THR A 13 -32.58 3.83 -20.95
C THR A 13 -33.28 4.10 -22.29
N ALA A 14 -34.60 3.91 -22.33
CA ALA A 14 -35.42 4.26 -23.47
C ALA A 14 -36.06 5.63 -23.25
N LEU A 15 -35.77 6.58 -24.12
CA LEU A 15 -36.42 7.88 -24.12
C LEU A 15 -37.61 7.85 -25.11
N LYS A 16 -38.84 8.00 -24.61
CA LYS A 16 -40.05 8.16 -25.42
C LYS A 16 -40.42 9.63 -25.47
N ASN A 17 -40.45 10.20 -26.66
CA ASN A 17 -41.07 11.49 -26.88
C ASN A 17 -42.50 11.26 -27.44
N PRO A 18 -43.58 11.81 -26.84
CA PRO A 18 -44.96 11.49 -27.22
C PRO A 18 -45.38 11.97 -28.61
N ASN A 19 -44.57 12.76 -29.29
CA ASN A 19 -44.90 13.31 -30.63
C ASN A 19 -44.12 12.67 -31.79
N TRP A 20 -43.42 11.53 -31.57
CA TRP A 20 -42.57 10.92 -32.59
C TRP A 20 -43.20 9.66 -33.16
N ASN A 21 -43.38 9.63 -34.47
CA ASN A 21 -43.76 8.40 -35.18
C ASN A 21 -42.65 7.35 -35.06
N GLN A 22 -42.80 6.45 -34.10
CA GLN A 22 -42.19 5.11 -33.99
C GLN A 22 -40.66 4.95 -34.20
N ASN A 23 -39.86 5.98 -34.08
CA ASN A 23 -38.41 5.81 -34.02
C ASN A 23 -37.95 5.74 -32.56
N LEU A 24 -37.55 4.54 -32.10
CA LEU A 24 -36.99 4.32 -30.75
C LEU A 24 -35.49 4.64 -30.77
N PHE A 25 -35.08 5.64 -30.02
CA PHE A 25 -33.66 5.91 -29.79
C PHE A 25 -33.21 5.20 -28.53
N LEU A 26 -32.35 4.19 -28.64
CA LEU A 26 -31.80 3.44 -27.50
C LEU A 26 -30.29 3.69 -27.43
N MET A 27 -29.82 4.21 -26.31
CA MET A 27 -28.42 4.31 -25.99
C MET A 27 -28.02 3.19 -25.05
N LEU A 28 -27.03 2.41 -25.43
CA LEU A 28 -26.41 1.39 -24.57
C LEU A 28 -25.18 1.98 -23.89
N LEU A 29 -25.27 2.25 -22.60
CA LEU A 29 -24.13 2.48 -21.74
C LEU A 29 -23.59 1.11 -21.29
N PHE A 30 -22.41 0.74 -21.74
CA PHE A 30 -21.66 -0.36 -21.13
C PHE A 30 -20.98 0.18 -19.86
N GLY A 31 -21.63 -0.01 -18.71
CA GLY A 31 -20.99 0.11 -17.42
C GLY A 31 -20.19 -1.16 -17.14
N LEU A 32 -18.90 -1.14 -17.38
CA LEU A 32 -17.99 -2.16 -16.82
C LEU A 32 -17.92 -1.96 -15.31
N THR A 33 -18.39 -2.92 -14.54
CA THR A 33 -18.07 -3.01 -13.12
C THR A 33 -16.60 -3.37 -13.01
N ALA A 34 -15.77 -2.34 -12.83
CA ALA A 34 -14.34 -2.52 -12.66
C ALA A 34 -14.06 -3.27 -11.37
N THR A 35 -13.63 -4.51 -11.48
CA THR A 35 -12.84 -5.13 -10.45
C THR A 35 -11.48 -4.45 -10.43
N ARG A 36 -11.29 -3.53 -9.46
CA ARG A 36 -10.02 -2.90 -9.07
C ARG A 36 -9.16 -2.34 -10.21
N ALA A 37 -9.73 -1.50 -11.05
CA ALA A 37 -8.93 -0.58 -11.83
C ALA A 37 -8.60 0.64 -10.96
N TRP A 38 -7.36 1.05 -10.93
CA TRP A 38 -6.95 2.39 -10.50
C TRP A 38 -7.46 3.39 -11.55
N ALA A 39 -8.78 3.49 -11.66
CA ALA A 39 -9.44 4.39 -12.61
C ALA A 39 -9.33 5.81 -12.08
N ALA A 40 -9.11 6.76 -12.95
CA ALA A 40 -9.10 8.22 -12.79
C ALA A 40 -8.70 8.69 -11.38
N VAL A 41 -7.85 9.69 -11.22
CA VAL A 41 -7.53 10.25 -9.88
C VAL A 41 -8.84 10.47 -9.13
N PRO A 42 -9.19 9.62 -8.15
CA PRO A 42 -10.45 9.81 -7.43
C PRO A 42 -10.30 11.11 -6.64
N SER A 43 -11.23 12.03 -6.77
CA SER A 43 -11.25 13.17 -5.88
C SER A 43 -11.40 12.65 -4.44
N ALA A 44 -10.50 13.03 -3.55
CA ALA A 44 -10.59 12.68 -2.15
C ALA A 44 -11.93 13.10 -1.58
N ASN A 45 -12.63 12.19 -0.92
CA ASN A 45 -13.98 12.42 -0.42
C ASN A 45 -14.02 12.71 1.08
N SER A 46 -13.12 12.13 1.86
CA SER A 46 -13.15 12.26 3.31
C SER A 46 -11.77 12.10 3.96
N VAL A 47 -11.67 12.63 5.17
CA VAL A 47 -10.54 12.36 6.08
C VAL A 47 -11.01 11.40 7.15
N LYS A 48 -10.20 10.39 7.45
CA LYS A 48 -10.37 9.49 8.59
C LYS A 48 -9.36 9.86 9.66
N LEU A 49 -9.83 10.07 10.89
CA LEU A 49 -9.02 10.42 12.05
C LEU A 49 -9.12 9.31 13.09
N VAL A 50 -8.02 8.63 13.37
CA VAL A 50 -7.93 7.53 14.32
C VAL A 50 -6.99 7.91 15.47
N THR A 51 -7.50 7.89 16.68
CA THR A 51 -6.74 8.13 17.90
C THR A 51 -7.50 7.56 19.09
N GLN A 52 -6.83 7.36 20.22
CA GLN A 52 -7.45 7.00 21.50
C GLN A 52 -8.59 7.99 21.83
N HIS A 53 -9.72 7.49 22.35
CA HIS A 53 -10.88 8.31 22.69
C HIS A 53 -10.64 9.22 23.90
N GLY A 54 -9.64 8.91 24.73
CA GLY A 54 -9.27 9.73 25.88
C GLY A 54 -7.78 9.98 25.94
N TYR A 55 -7.39 11.01 26.66
CA TYR A 55 -6.00 11.38 26.84
C TYR A 55 -5.65 11.65 28.32
N LEU A 56 -4.44 11.32 28.71
CA LEU A 56 -3.85 11.82 29.95
C LEU A 56 -3.04 13.08 29.64
N PRO A 57 -3.17 14.16 30.42
CA PRO A 57 -2.41 15.38 30.19
C PRO A 57 -0.92 15.12 30.05
N ASP A 58 -0.31 15.75 29.05
CA ASP A 58 1.12 15.66 28.70
C ASP A 58 1.62 14.28 28.23
N LEU A 59 0.82 13.23 28.30
CA LEU A 59 1.18 11.91 27.80
C LEU A 59 0.97 11.84 26.28
N PRO A 60 1.99 11.49 25.46
CA PRO A 60 1.82 11.39 24.02
C PRO A 60 0.88 10.24 23.64
N VAL A 61 -0.09 10.52 22.79
CA VAL A 61 -0.95 9.55 22.13
C VAL A 61 -0.77 9.64 20.62
N LEU A 62 -0.97 8.53 19.91
CA LEU A 62 -0.87 8.52 18.46
C LEU A 62 -2.11 9.10 17.81
N VAL A 63 -1.89 10.01 16.87
CA VAL A 63 -2.92 10.51 15.96
C VAL A 63 -2.57 10.03 14.56
N ARG A 64 -3.40 9.17 13.96
CA ARG A 64 -3.30 8.69 12.58
C ARG A 64 -4.37 9.38 11.74
N VAL A 65 -3.97 9.86 10.56
CA VAL A 65 -4.85 10.50 9.58
C VAL A 65 -4.75 9.76 8.27
N GLU A 66 -5.89 9.48 7.67
CA GLU A 66 -5.99 8.91 6.33
C GLU A 66 -6.91 9.76 5.46
N VAL A 67 -6.55 9.88 4.18
CA VAL A 67 -7.42 10.45 3.15
C VAL A 67 -8.02 9.29 2.36
N LEU A 68 -9.34 9.30 2.24
CA LEU A 68 -10.08 8.24 1.58
C LEU A 68 -10.68 8.75 0.27
N THR A 69 -10.72 7.85 -0.70
CA THR A 69 -11.43 8.04 -1.97
C THR A 69 -12.96 8.01 -1.76
N PRO A 70 -13.76 8.40 -2.76
CA PRO A 70 -15.20 8.24 -2.71
C PRO A 70 -15.70 6.80 -2.46
N GLN A 71 -14.86 5.81 -2.75
CA GLN A 71 -15.15 4.39 -2.51
C GLN A 71 -14.78 3.93 -1.10
N GLY A 72 -14.26 4.82 -0.25
CA GLY A 72 -13.85 4.52 1.12
C GLY A 72 -12.51 3.80 1.23
N THR A 73 -11.75 3.68 0.15
CA THR A 73 -10.38 3.15 0.15
C THR A 73 -9.38 4.29 0.32
N ARG A 74 -8.16 4.00 0.77
CA ARG A 74 -7.11 5.01 0.91
C ARG A 74 -6.77 5.66 -0.43
N ASP A 75 -6.60 6.98 -0.44
CA ASP A 75 -6.19 7.73 -1.62
C ASP A 75 -4.67 7.68 -1.81
N TRP A 76 -4.20 6.66 -2.52
CA TRP A 76 -2.79 6.46 -2.84
C TRP A 76 -2.21 7.57 -3.72
N SER A 77 -3.06 8.34 -4.41
CA SER A 77 -2.65 9.43 -5.30
C SER A 77 -2.26 10.69 -4.54
N LEU A 78 -2.64 10.84 -3.28
CA LEU A 78 -2.10 11.87 -2.39
C LEU A 78 -0.66 11.51 -2.03
N TRP A 79 0.25 11.80 -2.96
CA TRP A 79 1.64 11.34 -2.91
C TRP A 79 2.38 11.84 -1.67
N ASP A 80 2.42 13.17 -1.52
CA ASP A 80 2.92 13.83 -0.32
C ASP A 80 1.89 14.86 0.12
N GLY A 81 1.64 14.95 1.41
CA GLY A 81 0.65 15.85 1.96
C GLY A 81 0.91 16.19 3.42
N GLU A 82 0.08 17.01 3.96
CA GLU A 82 0.12 17.39 5.36
C GLU A 82 -1.30 17.48 5.93
N ALA A 83 -1.51 16.87 7.09
CA ALA A 83 -2.70 17.14 7.89
C ALA A 83 -2.36 18.15 8.99
N VAL A 84 -3.26 19.13 9.20
CA VAL A 84 -3.15 20.13 10.26
C VAL A 84 -4.15 19.80 11.36
N LEU A 85 -3.66 19.71 12.60
CA LEU A 85 -4.46 19.47 13.78
C LEU A 85 -4.86 20.76 14.48
N SER A 86 -6.08 20.80 15.00
CA SER A 86 -6.58 21.87 15.85
C SER A 86 -7.50 21.31 16.94
N VAL A 87 -7.64 22.04 18.03
CA VAL A 87 -8.58 21.75 19.12
C VAL A 87 -9.49 22.93 19.34
N ASP A 88 -10.73 22.68 19.76
CA ASP A 88 -11.74 23.71 20.04
C ASP A 88 -11.63 24.31 21.45
N SER A 89 -10.78 23.74 22.31
CA SER A 89 -10.57 24.21 23.68
C SER A 89 -9.38 25.16 23.76
N GLY A 90 -9.61 26.40 24.16
CA GLY A 90 -8.54 27.37 24.43
C GLY A 90 -7.72 27.06 25.69
N ALA A 91 -8.12 26.11 26.50
CA ALA A 91 -7.42 25.66 27.72
C ALA A 91 -6.43 24.51 27.43
N VAL A 92 -6.41 23.94 26.21
CA VAL A 92 -5.56 22.82 25.83
C VAL A 92 -4.65 23.24 24.70
N THR A 93 -3.35 22.90 24.81
CA THR A 93 -2.36 23.10 23.75
C THR A 93 -1.83 21.77 23.24
N LEU A 94 -1.53 21.71 21.93
CA LEU A 94 -0.94 20.56 21.26
C LEU A 94 0.58 20.67 21.25
N SER A 95 1.29 19.56 21.48
CA SER A 95 2.75 19.51 21.33
C SER A 95 3.20 19.66 19.88
N THR A 96 2.35 19.24 18.94
CA THR A 96 2.51 19.45 17.48
C THR A 96 1.14 19.50 16.85
N ASN A 97 1.04 20.23 15.75
CA ASN A 97 -0.20 20.36 14.99
C ASN A 97 -0.05 19.95 13.51
N ARG A 98 1.06 19.29 13.14
CA ARG A 98 1.32 18.89 11.76
C ARG A 98 1.62 17.40 11.66
N ILE A 99 1.02 16.75 10.68
CA ILE A 99 1.25 15.34 10.35
C ILE A 99 1.66 15.25 8.89
N PRO A 100 2.93 14.99 8.59
CA PRO A 100 3.34 14.64 7.23
C PRO A 100 2.64 13.36 6.78
N MET A 101 2.15 13.36 5.55
CA MET A 101 1.41 12.24 4.96
C MET A 101 2.11 11.74 3.71
N ARG A 102 2.09 10.42 3.50
CA ARG A 102 2.55 9.77 2.26
C ARG A 102 1.48 8.83 1.75
N ASN A 103 1.19 8.93 0.47
CA ASN A 103 0.17 8.12 -0.20
C ASN A 103 -1.12 7.99 0.63
N GLY A 104 -1.63 9.13 1.06
CA GLY A 104 -2.89 9.25 1.78
C GLY A 104 -2.88 8.84 3.25
N MET A 105 -1.71 8.57 3.87
CA MET A 105 -1.63 8.20 5.29
C MET A 105 -0.49 8.93 5.99
N GLY A 106 -0.71 9.28 7.26
CA GLY A 106 0.32 9.81 8.15
C GLY A 106 -0.06 9.69 9.62
N SER A 107 0.93 9.79 10.49
CA SER A 107 0.69 9.80 11.93
C SER A 107 1.73 10.65 12.67
N THR A 108 1.38 11.07 13.89
CA THR A 108 2.33 11.68 14.83
C THR A 108 1.90 11.42 16.27
N LEU A 109 2.86 11.48 17.18
CA LEU A 109 2.57 11.51 18.61
C LEU A 109 2.20 12.94 19.02
N VAL A 110 1.06 13.10 19.69
CA VAL A 110 0.57 14.38 20.18
C VAL A 110 0.35 14.31 21.68
N SER A 111 0.91 15.27 22.40
CA SER A 111 0.58 15.49 23.80
C SER A 111 -0.40 16.66 23.90
N PHE A 112 -1.37 16.54 24.81
CA PHE A 112 -2.36 17.56 25.11
C PHE A 112 -2.03 18.13 26.50
N SER A 113 -1.55 19.37 26.54
CA SER A 113 -1.26 20.06 27.81
C SER A 113 -2.46 20.87 28.23
N GLY A 114 -2.91 20.64 29.44
CA GLY A 114 -4.16 21.19 29.98
C GLY A 114 -5.19 20.10 30.29
N GLY A 115 -6.36 20.47 30.72
CA GLY A 115 -7.40 19.51 31.11
C GLY A 115 -8.78 19.85 30.54
N GLY A 116 -9.66 18.86 30.59
CA GLY A 116 -11.03 18.96 30.09
C GLY A 116 -11.24 18.23 28.76
N ASP A 117 -12.49 17.94 28.45
CA ASP A 117 -12.86 17.31 27.18
C ASP A 117 -12.67 18.31 26.04
N LEU A 118 -12.37 17.80 24.85
CA LEU A 118 -12.11 18.61 23.66
C LEU A 118 -12.55 17.89 22.39
N ASN A 119 -12.67 18.63 21.30
CA ASN A 119 -12.75 18.06 19.97
C ASN A 119 -11.44 18.30 19.22
N LEU A 120 -10.82 17.20 18.78
CA LEU A 120 -9.65 17.23 17.92
C LEU A 120 -10.11 17.20 16.45
N THR A 121 -9.68 18.17 15.67
CA THR A 121 -9.95 18.23 14.23
C THR A 121 -8.65 18.06 13.43
N ALA A 122 -8.66 17.16 12.45
CA ALA A 122 -7.62 17.02 11.45
C ALA A 122 -8.14 17.59 10.12
N THR A 123 -7.35 18.45 9.48
CA THR A 123 -7.68 19.09 8.19
C THR A 123 -6.62 18.76 7.15
N VAL A 124 -7.03 18.29 5.97
CA VAL A 124 -6.19 18.04 4.81
C VAL A 124 -6.79 18.79 3.61
N GLY A 125 -6.14 19.87 3.20
CA GLY A 125 -6.71 20.77 2.18
C GLY A 125 -8.06 21.35 2.63
N ALA A 126 -9.13 21.07 1.89
CA ALA A 126 -10.50 21.48 2.23
C ALA A 126 -11.27 20.42 3.06
N LEU A 127 -10.70 19.24 3.24
CA LEU A 127 -11.35 18.13 3.95
C LEU A 127 -10.99 18.15 5.43
N HIS A 128 -11.90 17.73 6.27
CA HIS A 128 -11.64 17.63 7.70
C HIS A 128 -12.41 16.46 8.34
N ALA A 129 -11.89 16.00 9.48
CA ALA A 129 -12.56 15.08 10.40
C ALA A 129 -12.37 15.55 11.83
N THR A 130 -13.41 15.44 12.62
CA THR A 130 -13.41 15.86 14.03
C THR A 130 -13.73 14.66 14.92
N ARG A 131 -13.02 14.57 16.05
CA ARG A 131 -13.20 13.51 17.03
C ARG A 131 -13.23 14.08 18.44
N PRO A 132 -14.23 13.73 19.27
CA PRO A 132 -14.22 14.08 20.68
C PRO A 132 -13.18 13.27 21.44
N LEU A 133 -12.46 13.92 22.35
CA LEU A 133 -11.51 13.30 23.26
C LEU A 133 -11.86 13.67 24.70
N ALA A 134 -12.01 12.66 25.55
CA ALA A 134 -12.25 12.84 26.97
C ALA A 134 -10.93 13.01 27.75
N SER A 135 -10.92 13.89 28.74
CA SER A 135 -9.80 13.94 29.68
C SER A 135 -9.87 12.75 30.64
N LEU A 136 -8.81 11.96 30.70
CA LEU A 136 -8.67 10.84 31.63
C LEU A 136 -7.99 11.26 32.94
N ALA A 137 -7.79 12.57 33.17
CA ALA A 137 -7.26 13.08 34.43
C ALA A 137 -8.16 12.68 35.61
N GLY A 138 -7.60 11.97 36.58
CA GLY A 138 -8.35 11.46 37.73
C GLY A 138 -9.14 10.17 37.48
N SER A 139 -9.08 9.60 36.28
CA SER A 139 -9.68 8.28 36.02
C SER A 139 -8.99 7.18 36.84
N PRO A 140 -9.73 6.16 37.28
CA PRO A 140 -9.14 5.01 37.96
C PRO A 140 -8.11 4.30 37.09
N ILE A 141 -6.94 3.96 37.64
CA ILE A 141 -5.90 3.22 36.99
C ILE A 141 -5.80 1.82 37.62
N THR A 142 -6.04 0.80 36.83
CA THR A 142 -5.83 -0.59 37.22
C THR A 142 -4.35 -0.94 37.08
N THR A 143 -3.67 -1.30 38.17
CA THR A 143 -2.25 -1.70 38.13
C THR A 143 -2.15 -3.20 38.06
N VAL A 144 -1.33 -3.69 37.12
CA VAL A 144 -1.10 -5.12 36.87
C VAL A 144 0.38 -5.43 36.72
N GLY A 145 0.74 -6.71 36.85
CA GLY A 145 2.10 -7.24 36.64
C GLY A 145 2.19 -8.69 37.09
N GLY A 146 3.32 -9.34 36.77
CA GLY A 146 3.55 -10.74 37.12
C GLY A 146 2.86 -11.72 36.17
N THR A 147 2.49 -12.91 36.68
CA THR A 147 1.93 -13.99 35.84
C THR A 147 0.43 -14.14 36.11
N SER A 148 -0.38 -14.14 35.05
CA SER A 148 -1.81 -14.40 35.16
C SER A 148 -2.06 -15.85 35.58
N ALA A 149 -2.99 -16.06 36.50
CA ALA A 149 -3.41 -17.39 36.93
C ALA A 149 -4.74 -17.84 36.32
N VAL A 150 -5.37 -16.97 35.54
CA VAL A 150 -6.69 -17.15 34.90
C VAL A 150 -6.74 -16.36 33.59
N ASP A 151 -7.79 -16.53 32.82
CA ASP A 151 -8.13 -15.59 31.75
C ASP A 151 -8.29 -14.18 32.32
N ALA A 152 -7.73 -13.20 31.67
CA ALA A 152 -7.75 -11.81 32.13
C ALA A 152 -8.48 -10.90 31.13
N ILE A 153 -9.16 -9.88 31.64
CA ILE A 153 -9.81 -8.84 30.85
C ILE A 153 -9.29 -7.48 31.30
N TRP A 154 -8.78 -6.70 30.34
CA TRP A 154 -8.36 -5.32 30.60
C TRP A 154 -9.32 -4.33 29.94
N SER A 155 -9.63 -3.26 30.67
CA SER A 155 -10.47 -2.16 30.20
C SER A 155 -10.12 -0.84 30.90
N GLY A 156 -10.45 0.29 30.30
CA GLY A 156 -10.16 1.62 30.82
C GLY A 156 -8.67 1.96 30.81
N VAL A 157 -8.12 2.46 31.91
CA VAL A 157 -6.69 2.77 32.02
C VAL A 157 -6.00 1.68 32.83
N VAL A 158 -5.08 0.96 32.18
CA VAL A 158 -4.32 -0.14 32.80
C VAL A 158 -2.84 0.21 32.81
N ARG A 159 -2.19 0.13 33.98
CA ARG A 159 -0.75 0.34 34.12
C ARG A 159 -0.05 -0.96 34.40
N VAL A 160 0.91 -1.33 33.56
CA VAL A 160 1.76 -2.49 33.72
C VAL A 160 3.09 -2.04 34.32
N THR A 161 3.37 -2.42 35.57
CA THR A 161 4.52 -1.90 36.34
C THR A 161 5.73 -2.84 36.34
N ASN A 162 5.53 -4.08 35.98
CA ASN A 162 6.56 -5.10 35.78
C ASN A 162 6.05 -6.10 34.73
N ASP A 163 6.93 -6.95 34.21
CA ASP A 163 6.58 -7.92 33.17
C ASP A 163 5.24 -8.61 33.47
N PHE A 164 4.41 -8.71 32.45
CA PHE A 164 3.14 -9.43 32.54
C PHE A 164 3.19 -10.66 31.65
N THR A 165 2.98 -11.83 32.25
CA THR A 165 3.01 -13.11 31.52
C THR A 165 1.63 -13.73 31.42
N ILE A 166 1.24 -14.10 30.21
CA ILE A 166 0.04 -14.86 29.87
C ILE A 166 0.50 -16.30 29.61
N PRO A 167 0.28 -17.25 30.54
CA PRO A 167 0.66 -18.65 30.34
C PRO A 167 -0.11 -19.31 29.20
N ALA A 168 0.40 -20.42 28.68
CA ALA A 168 -0.15 -21.13 27.51
C ALA A 168 -1.64 -21.53 27.61
N ALA A 169 -2.15 -21.72 28.84
CA ALA A 169 -3.55 -22.10 29.07
C ALA A 169 -4.53 -20.92 29.07
N PHE A 170 -4.05 -19.67 29.08
CA PHE A 170 -4.89 -18.51 29.34
C PHE A 170 -4.91 -17.52 28.19
N THR A 171 -5.98 -16.70 28.21
CA THR A 171 -6.19 -15.61 27.26
C THR A 171 -6.24 -14.27 28.01
N LEU A 172 -5.54 -13.27 27.47
CA LEU A 172 -5.75 -11.87 27.82
C LEU A 172 -6.66 -11.23 26.76
N THR A 173 -7.81 -10.75 27.17
CA THR A 173 -8.72 -9.96 26.32
C THR A 173 -8.58 -8.48 26.68
N ILE A 174 -8.33 -7.62 25.71
CA ILE A 174 -8.24 -6.18 25.89
C ILE A 174 -9.41 -5.54 25.15
N GLN A 175 -10.30 -4.89 25.93
CA GLN A 175 -11.53 -4.30 25.41
C GLN A 175 -11.27 -3.02 24.61
N PRO A 176 -12.21 -2.59 23.75
CA PRO A 176 -12.11 -1.31 23.04
C PRO A 176 -11.87 -0.13 23.99
N ASN A 177 -11.23 0.91 23.50
CA ASN A 177 -10.88 2.14 24.23
C ASN A 177 -9.97 1.94 25.46
N THR A 178 -9.26 0.81 25.56
CA THR A 178 -8.31 0.58 26.66
C THR A 178 -7.00 1.32 26.40
N LEU A 179 -6.54 2.09 27.39
CA LEU A 179 -5.22 2.71 27.42
C LEU A 179 -4.27 1.88 28.30
N VAL A 180 -3.33 1.18 27.67
CA VAL A 180 -2.33 0.37 28.38
C VAL A 180 -1.05 1.17 28.51
N LEU A 181 -0.69 1.50 29.74
CA LEU A 181 0.50 2.26 30.13
C LEU A 181 1.56 1.29 30.64
N LEU A 182 2.68 1.16 29.92
CA LEU A 182 3.75 0.26 30.33
C LEU A 182 4.90 1.08 30.92
N ASP A 183 5.43 0.63 32.07
CA ASP A 183 6.58 1.28 32.68
C ASP A 183 7.83 1.00 31.84
N GLY A 184 8.66 1.99 31.71
CA GLY A 184 9.82 1.95 30.83
C GLY A 184 11.07 2.53 31.46
N VAL A 185 12.16 2.46 30.69
CA VAL A 185 13.47 3.00 31.07
C VAL A 185 14.01 3.91 29.96
N ASN A 186 14.89 4.83 30.31
CA ASN A 186 15.52 5.74 29.35
C ASN A 186 16.80 5.15 28.73
N SER A 187 17.33 4.07 29.29
CA SER A 187 18.51 3.37 28.80
C SER A 187 18.47 1.89 29.18
N GLY A 188 19.32 1.08 28.54
CA GLY A 188 19.37 -0.37 28.78
C GLY A 188 18.19 -1.12 28.18
N THR A 189 17.96 -2.34 28.65
CA THR A 189 17.01 -3.34 28.07
C THR A 189 15.96 -3.82 29.08
N ALA A 190 15.72 -3.08 30.16
CA ALA A 190 14.83 -3.47 31.26
C ALA A 190 13.48 -2.74 31.20
N GLY A 191 12.97 -2.44 30.03
CA GLY A 191 11.59 -2.01 29.84
C GLY A 191 10.62 -3.15 30.15
N VAL A 192 9.39 -2.84 30.57
CA VAL A 192 8.37 -3.83 30.89
C VAL A 192 7.93 -4.58 29.64
N ASP A 193 7.94 -5.92 29.69
CA ASP A 193 7.49 -6.80 28.62
C ASP A 193 6.07 -7.33 28.86
N ILE A 194 5.33 -7.61 27.78
CA ILE A 194 4.14 -8.48 27.81
C ILE A 194 4.52 -9.81 27.16
N ASN A 195 4.62 -10.85 27.98
CA ASN A 195 5.00 -12.20 27.54
C ASN A 195 3.73 -13.03 27.26
N VAL A 196 3.50 -13.36 25.99
CA VAL A 196 2.34 -14.08 25.49
C VAL A 196 2.75 -15.51 25.14
N ASN A 197 2.67 -16.43 26.11
CA ASN A 197 2.83 -17.87 25.88
C ASN A 197 1.47 -18.55 25.58
N GLY A 198 0.36 -17.90 25.95
CA GLY A 198 -1.00 -18.25 25.61
C GLY A 198 -1.53 -17.40 24.45
N ARG A 199 -2.68 -16.77 24.67
CA ARG A 199 -3.34 -15.94 23.67
C ARG A 199 -3.57 -14.51 24.18
N ILE A 200 -3.42 -13.56 23.27
CA ILE A 200 -3.91 -12.19 23.47
C ILE A 200 -4.94 -11.86 22.38
N ASP A 201 -6.05 -11.22 22.77
CA ASP A 201 -7.12 -10.76 21.88
C ASP A 201 -7.41 -9.28 22.16
N VAL A 202 -6.86 -8.41 21.32
CA VAL A 202 -7.04 -6.96 21.40
C VAL A 202 -8.22 -6.57 20.50
N GLN A 203 -9.28 -6.04 21.11
CA GLN A 203 -10.59 -5.85 20.48
C GLN A 203 -10.89 -4.39 20.16
N GLY A 204 -9.90 -3.58 19.84
CA GLY A 204 -10.12 -2.20 19.38
C GLY A 204 -11.03 -2.12 18.16
N THR A 205 -11.64 -0.96 18.00
CA THR A 205 -12.45 -0.57 16.82
C THR A 205 -11.93 0.75 16.26
N GLU A 206 -12.39 1.15 15.08
CA GLU A 206 -12.04 2.45 14.51
C GLU A 206 -12.41 3.61 15.43
N SER A 207 -13.59 3.54 16.05
CA SER A 207 -14.06 4.54 17.02
C SER A 207 -13.35 4.44 18.38
N ASP A 208 -12.92 3.25 18.77
CA ASP A 208 -12.40 2.98 20.11
C ASP A 208 -11.13 2.11 20.05
N PRO A 209 -10.03 2.65 19.48
CA PRO A 209 -8.79 1.91 19.38
C PRO A 209 -8.20 1.64 20.77
N VAL A 210 -7.38 0.59 20.83
CA VAL A 210 -6.58 0.27 22.02
C VAL A 210 -5.19 0.87 21.85
N THR A 211 -4.67 1.51 22.90
CA THR A 211 -3.33 2.09 22.88
C THR A 211 -2.38 1.40 23.86
N PHE A 212 -1.24 0.95 23.36
CA PHE A 212 -0.08 0.54 24.16
C PHE A 212 0.99 1.63 24.05
N THR A 213 1.34 2.25 25.16
CA THR A 213 2.36 3.30 25.18
C THR A 213 3.13 3.32 26.49
N CYS A 214 4.25 4.03 26.51
CA CYS A 214 5.03 4.20 27.74
C CYS A 214 4.25 5.07 28.76
N SER A 215 4.29 4.70 30.03
CA SER A 215 3.66 5.44 31.13
C SER A 215 4.30 6.81 31.42
N SER A 216 5.48 7.06 30.89
CA SER A 216 6.25 8.31 31.10
C SER A 216 5.91 9.37 30.04
N THR A 217 5.83 10.62 30.44
CA THR A 217 5.76 11.78 29.54
C THR A 217 7.11 12.09 28.85
N ASN A 218 8.23 11.60 29.41
CA ASN A 218 9.55 11.79 28.82
C ASN A 218 9.69 10.95 27.52
N SER A 219 9.96 11.61 26.41
CA SER A 219 10.08 10.99 25.07
C SER A 219 11.21 9.96 24.95
N ASN A 220 12.22 10.01 25.80
CA ASN A 220 13.36 9.08 25.80
C ASN A 220 13.06 7.79 26.57
N VAL A 221 12.03 7.78 27.40
CA VAL A 221 11.62 6.61 28.15
C VAL A 221 10.78 5.71 27.25
N ARG A 222 11.12 4.42 27.20
CA ARG A 222 10.43 3.42 26.38
C ARG A 222 10.21 2.16 27.20
N TRP A 223 9.09 1.47 26.95
CA TRP A 223 8.80 0.17 27.50
C TRP A 223 9.50 -0.95 26.67
N GLY A 224 9.36 -2.20 27.07
CA GLY A 224 10.00 -3.36 26.46
C GLY A 224 9.37 -3.77 25.13
N GLN A 225 8.71 -4.92 25.11
CA GLN A 225 8.20 -5.55 23.89
C GLN A 225 6.91 -6.36 24.15
N LEU A 226 6.22 -6.71 23.06
CA LEU A 226 5.24 -7.79 23.01
C LEU A 226 5.95 -9.06 22.58
N ARG A 227 6.06 -10.04 23.47
CA ARG A 227 6.82 -11.26 23.21
C ARG A 227 5.91 -12.46 23.11
N HIS A 228 5.68 -12.95 21.89
CA HIS A 228 4.91 -14.15 21.60
C HIS A 228 5.83 -15.37 21.55
N SER A 229 5.45 -16.44 22.22
CA SER A 229 6.21 -17.68 22.23
C SER A 229 5.29 -18.88 22.36
N SER A 230 5.50 -19.90 21.53
CA SER A 230 4.81 -21.18 21.64
C SER A 230 5.80 -22.34 21.53
N ALA A 231 5.42 -23.48 22.06
CA ALA A 231 6.24 -24.69 21.94
C ALA A 231 6.32 -25.21 20.49
N SER A 232 5.30 -24.94 19.68
CA SER A 232 5.24 -25.34 18.28
C SER A 232 4.27 -24.46 17.52
N LEU A 233 4.62 -24.07 16.29
CA LEU A 233 3.73 -23.33 15.40
C LEU A 233 2.44 -24.12 15.09
N ALA A 234 2.53 -25.45 14.99
CA ALA A 234 1.36 -26.29 14.66
C ALA A 234 0.23 -26.19 15.70
N THR A 235 0.59 -26.00 16.98
CA THR A 235 -0.37 -25.89 18.10
C THR A 235 -0.51 -24.49 18.67
N ALA A 236 0.22 -23.52 18.12
CA ALA A 236 0.17 -22.13 18.59
C ALA A 236 -1.23 -21.55 18.44
N PRO A 237 -1.78 -20.94 19.49
CA PRO A 237 -3.02 -20.19 19.38
C PRO A 237 -2.79 -18.94 18.51
N VAL A 238 -3.85 -18.46 17.87
CA VAL A 238 -3.79 -17.22 17.12
C VAL A 238 -4.03 -16.04 18.07
N SER A 239 -3.03 -15.19 18.23
CA SER A 239 -3.16 -13.90 18.90
C SER A 239 -3.57 -12.83 17.90
N THR A 240 -4.50 -11.96 18.28
CA THR A 240 -5.08 -10.96 17.38
C THR A 240 -5.01 -9.56 18.00
N TYR A 241 -4.57 -8.61 17.20
CA TYR A 241 -4.60 -7.18 17.52
C TYR A 241 -5.45 -6.47 16.48
N ARG A 242 -6.55 -5.84 16.91
CA ARG A 242 -7.40 -5.02 16.06
C ARG A 242 -7.39 -3.58 16.52
N TRP A 243 -7.20 -2.66 15.59
CA TRP A 243 -7.22 -1.22 15.86
C TRP A 243 -6.34 -0.87 17.06
N ALA A 244 -5.11 -1.38 17.07
CA ALA A 244 -4.16 -1.13 18.15
C ALA A 244 -3.10 -0.11 17.72
N ALA A 245 -2.86 0.90 18.55
CA ALA A 245 -1.72 1.79 18.47
C ALA A 245 -0.64 1.31 19.45
N ILE A 246 0.52 0.90 18.96
CA ILE A 246 1.65 0.43 19.74
C ILE A 246 2.80 1.40 19.54
N THR A 247 3.15 2.14 20.59
CA THR A 247 4.12 3.22 20.51
C THR A 247 5.15 3.19 21.63
N ARG A 248 6.33 3.78 21.37
CA ARG A 248 7.37 4.04 22.37
C ARG A 248 7.87 2.79 23.13
N ALA A 249 7.97 1.66 22.42
CA ALA A 249 8.56 0.41 22.90
C ALA A 249 10.04 0.25 22.48
N GLY A 250 10.61 -0.94 22.70
CA GLY A 250 11.91 -1.37 22.20
C GLY A 250 13.05 -1.29 23.24
N ARG A 251 12.77 -1.12 24.52
CA ARG A 251 13.77 -1.30 25.60
C ARG A 251 13.81 -2.74 26.06
N ALA A 252 14.20 -3.62 25.14
CA ALA A 252 14.32 -5.07 25.30
C ALA A 252 15.67 -5.55 24.76
N PRO A 253 16.08 -6.80 24.98
CA PRO A 253 17.25 -7.40 24.33
C PRO A 253 17.16 -7.33 22.81
N GLY A 254 18.30 -7.08 22.16
CA GLY A 254 18.39 -7.08 20.70
C GLY A 254 18.29 -8.49 20.13
N GLU A 255 17.77 -8.58 18.92
CA GLU A 255 17.53 -9.81 18.19
C GLU A 255 17.87 -9.66 16.70
N GLY A 256 18.10 -10.80 16.04
CA GLY A 256 18.31 -10.88 14.59
C GLY A 256 19.62 -10.31 14.10
N HIS A 257 19.70 -10.07 12.79
CA HIS A 257 20.91 -9.65 12.10
C HIS A 257 21.45 -8.31 12.64
N THR A 258 20.57 -7.33 12.79
CA THR A 258 20.95 -5.98 13.22
C THR A 258 21.18 -5.85 14.74
N GLY A 259 20.85 -6.87 15.53
CA GLY A 259 21.00 -6.83 16.98
C GLY A 259 20.16 -5.78 17.69
N GLN A 260 19.09 -5.27 17.06
CA GLN A 260 18.21 -4.27 17.64
C GLN A 260 17.01 -4.86 18.31
N ALA A 261 16.49 -4.16 19.32
CA ALA A 261 15.34 -4.61 20.07
C ALA A 261 14.06 -4.50 19.25
N PRO A 262 13.31 -5.60 19.07
CA PRO A 262 12.01 -5.57 18.42
C PRO A 262 10.92 -5.09 19.37
N VAL A 263 9.88 -4.46 18.81
CA VAL A 263 8.63 -4.16 19.51
C VAL A 263 7.75 -5.39 19.62
N VAL A 264 7.62 -6.13 18.52
CA VAL A 264 6.92 -7.40 18.46
C VAL A 264 7.95 -8.52 18.22
N ARG A 265 8.10 -9.39 19.19
CA ARG A 265 8.92 -10.60 19.06
C ARG A 265 8.04 -11.82 18.95
N SER A 266 8.30 -12.69 17.97
CA SER A 266 7.54 -13.93 17.77
C SER A 266 8.46 -15.13 17.58
N SER A 267 8.20 -16.20 18.30
CA SER A 267 8.92 -17.47 18.17
C SER A 267 7.92 -18.62 18.14
N ALA A 268 7.85 -19.33 17.02
CA ALA A 268 6.88 -20.39 16.75
C ALA A 268 5.42 -19.98 17.06
N ALA A 269 5.05 -18.71 16.79
CA ALA A 269 3.78 -18.13 17.17
C ALA A 269 2.95 -17.73 15.94
N ARG A 270 1.63 -17.59 16.13
CA ARG A 270 0.69 -17.07 15.13
C ARG A 270 0.12 -15.75 15.59
N VAL A 271 0.42 -14.66 14.87
CA VAL A 271 -0.01 -13.32 15.27
C VAL A 271 -0.63 -12.59 14.08
N ARG A 272 -1.78 -11.96 14.31
CA ARG A 272 -2.54 -11.18 13.33
C ARG A 272 -2.71 -9.76 13.81
N PHE A 273 -2.37 -8.81 12.95
CA PHE A 273 -2.57 -7.38 13.18
C PHE A 273 -3.52 -6.85 12.11
N GLU A 274 -4.62 -6.23 12.52
CA GLU A 274 -5.65 -5.68 11.65
C GLU A 274 -5.86 -4.20 12.01
N HIS A 275 -5.66 -3.29 11.06
CA HIS A 275 -5.82 -1.84 11.24
C HIS A 275 -4.92 -1.24 12.33
N CYS A 276 -3.74 -1.78 12.55
CA CYS A 276 -2.86 -1.39 13.64
C CYS A 276 -1.83 -0.35 13.21
N SER A 277 -1.32 0.40 14.20
CA SER A 277 -0.18 1.31 14.01
C SER A 277 0.93 0.92 14.98
N ILE A 278 2.12 0.64 14.47
CA ILE A 278 3.32 0.34 15.27
C ILE A 278 4.35 1.41 14.94
N THR A 279 4.53 2.38 15.84
CA THR A 279 5.27 3.61 15.50
C THR A 279 6.11 4.14 16.65
N ASP A 280 7.09 5.00 16.33
CA ASP A 280 7.88 5.76 17.33
C ASP A 280 8.80 4.89 18.19
N HIS A 281 9.48 3.94 17.55
CA HIS A 281 10.38 2.99 18.20
C HIS A 281 11.87 3.25 17.93
N GLY A 282 12.22 4.36 17.31
CA GLY A 282 13.59 4.68 16.95
C GLY A 282 13.85 6.18 16.87
N VAL A 283 15.01 6.53 16.35
CA VAL A 283 15.38 7.90 16.03
C VAL A 283 14.85 8.23 14.63
N THR A 284 14.37 9.45 14.44
CA THR A 284 13.71 9.88 13.20
C THR A 284 14.58 10.76 12.31
N THR A 285 15.84 11.05 12.72
CA THR A 285 16.74 11.91 11.96
C THR A 285 17.53 11.07 10.96
N PRO A 286 17.41 11.32 9.64
CA PRO A 286 18.20 10.61 8.63
C PRO A 286 19.69 10.71 8.91
N GLY A 287 20.42 9.60 8.80
CA GLY A 287 21.87 9.54 8.94
C GLY A 287 22.43 9.90 10.33
N ALA A 288 21.59 9.97 11.37
CA ALA A 288 22.07 10.24 12.72
C ALA A 288 22.94 9.09 13.24
N ALA A 289 24.20 9.37 13.53
CA ALA A 289 25.09 8.43 14.20
C ALA A 289 24.61 8.15 15.63
N GLY A 290 24.69 6.89 16.07
CA GLY A 290 24.39 6.52 17.45
C GLY A 290 22.94 6.12 17.69
N PHE A 291 22.35 5.42 16.75
CA PHE A 291 21.11 4.69 17.01
C PHE A 291 21.29 3.80 18.21
N GLY A 292 20.87 4.30 19.36
CA GLY A 292 20.69 3.46 20.51
C GLY A 292 19.67 2.40 20.18
N THR A 293 19.81 1.30 20.80
CA THR A 293 19.05 0.09 20.80
C THR A 293 17.58 0.30 20.85
N PRO A 294 16.64 0.92 20.69
CA PRO A 294 15.30 0.60 20.26
C PRO A 294 15.18 0.86 18.78
N GLY A 295 14.64 -0.09 18.05
CA GLY A 295 14.69 0.22 16.67
C GLY A 295 13.84 -0.54 15.71
N LYS A 296 13.58 -1.85 15.89
CA LYS A 296 12.82 -2.56 14.87
C LYS A 296 11.36 -2.80 15.25
N ILE A 297 10.50 -2.76 14.24
CA ILE A 297 9.07 -3.03 14.41
C ILE A 297 8.83 -4.46 14.91
N GLY A 298 9.55 -5.44 14.37
CA GLY A 298 9.38 -6.82 14.76
C GLY A 298 10.58 -7.69 14.50
N TYR A 299 10.63 -8.83 15.21
CA TYR A 299 11.51 -9.94 14.91
C TYR A 299 10.74 -11.26 15.07
N ALA A 300 10.79 -12.12 14.07
CA ALA A 300 10.07 -13.38 14.13
C ALA A 300 10.89 -14.54 13.60
N THR A 301 10.82 -15.67 14.30
CA THR A 301 11.43 -16.94 13.90
C THR A 301 10.41 -18.06 13.89
N GLY A 302 10.37 -18.86 12.82
CA GLY A 302 9.52 -20.04 12.72
C GLY A 302 8.03 -19.77 12.94
N SER A 303 7.56 -18.57 12.66
CA SER A 303 6.23 -18.06 13.01
C SER A 303 5.32 -17.91 11.79
N ASP A 304 4.10 -17.44 12.02
CA ASP A 304 3.13 -17.08 11.00
C ASP A 304 2.52 -15.72 11.36
N LEU A 305 2.91 -14.69 10.61
CA LEU A 305 2.54 -13.30 10.84
C LEU A 305 1.66 -12.75 9.72
N SER A 306 0.63 -12.00 10.05
CA SER A 306 -0.07 -11.18 9.08
C SER A 306 -0.36 -9.77 9.61
N PHE A 307 -0.24 -8.82 8.71
CA PHE A 307 -0.53 -7.41 8.93
C PHE A 307 -1.46 -6.94 7.81
N ASP A 308 -2.66 -6.52 8.17
CA ASP A 308 -3.64 -5.97 7.23
C ASP A 308 -4.03 -4.54 7.63
N ASP A 309 -3.95 -3.60 6.69
CA ASP A 309 -4.15 -2.15 6.89
C ASP A 309 -3.33 -1.58 8.07
N CYS A 310 -2.07 -2.01 8.17
CA CYS A 310 -1.17 -1.58 9.24
C CYS A 310 -0.25 -0.45 8.81
N LEU A 311 0.07 0.43 9.77
CA LEU A 311 1.06 1.50 9.62
C LEU A 311 2.30 1.17 10.44
N PHE A 312 3.46 1.07 9.78
CA PHE A 312 4.78 1.06 10.43
C PHE A 312 5.48 2.38 10.12
N GLN A 313 5.84 3.13 11.15
CA GLN A 313 6.43 4.45 10.93
C GLN A 313 7.37 4.85 12.06
N ARG A 314 8.41 5.61 11.73
CA ARG A 314 9.39 6.17 12.67
C ARG A 314 10.03 5.10 13.56
N ALA A 315 10.63 4.14 12.91
CA ALA A 315 11.50 3.13 13.50
C ALA A 315 12.86 3.16 12.78
N ARG A 316 13.84 2.45 13.31
CA ARG A 316 15.08 2.23 12.59
C ARG A 316 14.87 1.26 11.44
N MET A 317 14.10 0.20 11.69
CA MET A 317 13.88 -0.90 10.77
C MET A 317 12.44 -1.42 10.91
N GLY A 318 11.89 -1.93 9.83
CA GLY A 318 10.66 -2.66 9.83
C GLY A 318 10.76 -4.06 10.48
N PRO A 319 9.88 -4.99 10.13
CA PRO A 319 9.98 -6.37 10.61
C PRO A 319 11.17 -7.10 9.97
N GLU A 320 11.94 -7.81 10.80
CA GLU A 320 12.89 -8.82 10.39
C GLU A 320 12.32 -10.21 10.67
N VAL A 321 12.24 -11.08 9.68
CA VAL A 321 11.65 -12.42 9.82
C VAL A 321 12.56 -13.51 9.28
N ASP A 322 12.68 -14.61 10.01
CA ASP A 322 13.49 -15.77 9.65
C ASP A 322 12.65 -17.05 9.77
N GLY A 323 12.64 -17.89 8.74
CA GLY A 323 11.85 -19.11 8.71
C GLY A 323 10.36 -18.90 9.00
N THR A 324 9.83 -17.75 8.66
CA THR A 324 8.49 -17.25 9.05
C THR A 324 7.62 -17.03 7.83
N ALA A 325 6.35 -17.46 7.89
CA ALA A 325 5.36 -17.03 6.91
C ALA A 325 4.94 -15.58 7.21
N LEU A 326 4.93 -14.73 6.18
CA LEU A 326 4.62 -13.32 6.32
C LEU A 326 3.63 -12.87 5.25
N LEU A 327 2.53 -12.24 5.67
CA LEU A 327 1.61 -11.55 4.80
C LEU A 327 1.46 -10.09 5.26
N PHE A 328 1.79 -9.14 4.39
CA PHE A 328 1.60 -7.72 4.61
C PHE A 328 0.68 -7.17 3.51
N THR A 329 -0.50 -6.71 3.88
CA THR A 329 -1.53 -6.25 2.93
C THR A 329 -2.11 -4.90 3.31
N ASN A 330 -2.47 -4.09 2.31
CA ASN A 330 -3.13 -2.79 2.47
C ASN A 330 -2.37 -1.80 3.40
N GLY A 331 -1.12 -2.08 3.72
CA GLY A 331 -0.37 -1.34 4.73
C GLY A 331 0.54 -0.26 4.18
N VAL A 332 1.13 0.49 5.11
CA VAL A 332 2.16 1.49 4.82
C VAL A 332 3.35 1.27 5.74
N ILE A 333 4.52 1.20 5.15
CA ILE A 333 5.82 1.24 5.84
C ILE A 333 6.50 2.52 5.42
N MET A 334 6.86 3.38 6.36
CA MET A 334 7.53 4.63 6.03
C MET A 334 8.43 5.15 7.15
N ASP A 335 9.38 6.01 6.76
CA ASP A 335 10.30 6.69 7.69
C ASP A 335 11.13 5.69 8.53
N MET A 336 11.66 4.65 7.86
CA MET A 336 12.67 3.77 8.45
C MET A 336 14.04 4.44 8.31
N ARG A 337 14.68 4.74 9.45
CA ARG A 337 15.86 5.59 9.49
C ARG A 337 17.02 4.93 10.23
N GLY A 338 18.08 4.62 9.50
CA GLY A 338 19.28 4.01 10.04
C GLY A 338 20.49 4.19 9.13
N PRO A 339 21.72 4.15 9.68
CA PRO A 339 22.94 4.30 8.87
C PRO A 339 23.25 3.08 8.00
N ASP A 340 22.72 1.92 8.34
CA ASP A 340 22.93 0.62 7.69
C ASP A 340 21.87 -0.34 8.23
N ASP A 341 21.37 -1.26 7.42
CA ASP A 341 20.24 -2.16 7.74
C ASP A 341 19.01 -1.40 8.28
N GLY A 342 18.71 -0.25 7.70
CA GLY A 342 17.53 0.56 8.00
C GLY A 342 16.34 0.21 7.11
N ASP A 343 16.09 -1.10 6.94
CA ASP A 343 15.18 -1.62 5.94
C ASP A 343 13.71 -1.40 6.29
N GLY A 344 12.90 -1.26 5.23
CA GLY A 344 11.45 -1.30 5.38
C GLY A 344 10.98 -2.67 5.85
N MET A 345 11.57 -3.73 5.34
CA MET A 345 11.33 -5.11 5.75
C MET A 345 12.52 -6.00 5.37
N TYR A 346 12.93 -6.89 6.27
CA TYR A 346 13.97 -7.87 6.01
C TYR A 346 13.45 -9.29 6.14
N ILE A 347 13.51 -10.07 5.07
CA ILE A 347 13.00 -11.44 5.01
C ILE A 347 14.16 -12.40 4.77
N HIS A 348 14.49 -13.19 5.78
CA HIS A 348 15.42 -14.31 5.68
C HIS A 348 14.75 -15.57 5.14
N ALA A 349 15.52 -16.62 5.02
CA ALA A 349 15.12 -17.94 4.54
C ALA A 349 13.73 -18.37 5.01
N GLN A 350 13.05 -19.12 4.16
CA GLN A 350 11.75 -19.72 4.45
C GLN A 350 11.87 -21.21 4.77
N SER A 351 11.04 -21.69 5.67
CA SER A 351 10.79 -23.12 5.80
C SER A 351 9.89 -23.60 4.63
N ALA A 352 10.04 -24.87 4.28
CA ALA A 352 9.24 -25.45 3.20
C ALA A 352 7.73 -25.28 3.44
N GLY A 353 7.02 -24.80 2.43
CA GLY A 353 5.58 -24.56 2.47
C GLY A 353 5.14 -23.22 3.06
N GLN A 354 6.06 -22.39 3.54
CA GLN A 354 5.76 -21.01 3.95
C GLN A 354 5.73 -20.07 2.75
N THR A 355 5.02 -18.97 2.87
CA THR A 355 4.94 -17.92 1.85
C THR A 355 5.21 -16.56 2.48
N CYS A 356 5.90 -15.70 1.74
CA CYS A 356 6.05 -14.28 2.07
C CYS A 356 5.46 -13.44 0.95
N ALA A 357 4.54 -12.55 1.29
CA ALA A 357 3.90 -11.69 0.31
C ALA A 357 3.63 -10.29 0.87
N LEU A 358 3.91 -9.30 0.02
CA LEU A 358 3.54 -7.90 0.22
C LEU A 358 2.55 -7.54 -0.88
N LYS A 359 1.37 -7.07 -0.51
CA LYS A 359 0.31 -6.76 -1.48
C LYS A 359 -0.40 -5.46 -1.15
N LEU A 360 -0.81 -4.73 -2.20
CA LEU A 360 -1.63 -3.53 -2.05
C LEU A 360 -1.05 -2.58 -0.97
N SER A 361 0.26 -2.34 -1.00
CA SER A 361 0.96 -1.66 0.09
C SER A 361 1.91 -0.59 -0.43
N VAL A 362 2.22 0.37 0.45
CA VAL A 362 3.25 1.39 0.18
C VAL A 362 4.43 1.16 1.11
N ILE A 363 5.63 1.17 0.53
CA ILE A 363 6.89 1.06 1.25
C ILE A 363 7.74 2.26 0.83
N ALA A 364 7.86 3.25 1.73
CA ALA A 364 8.36 4.56 1.35
C ALA A 364 9.32 5.18 2.37
N ALA A 365 10.25 5.97 1.86
CA ALA A 365 11.08 6.88 2.65
C ALA A 365 11.92 6.20 3.72
N GLY A 366 12.96 5.53 3.31
CA GLY A 366 13.97 4.91 4.18
C GLY A 366 15.40 5.27 3.78
N ASP A 367 16.32 4.90 4.65
CA ASP A 367 17.74 5.20 4.48
C ASP A 367 18.54 4.04 3.87
N ASP A 368 17.97 2.84 3.78
CA ASP A 368 18.60 1.65 3.20
C ASP A 368 17.66 0.92 2.25
N ASP A 369 17.36 -0.37 2.43
CA ASP A 369 16.54 -1.11 1.48
C ASP A 369 15.04 -1.11 1.85
N GLY A 370 14.15 -0.91 0.86
CA GLY A 370 12.70 -0.95 1.10
C GLY A 370 12.24 -2.36 1.48
N LEU A 371 12.69 -3.32 0.72
CA LEU A 371 12.56 -4.74 1.00
C LEU A 371 13.91 -5.40 0.77
N ASP A 372 14.53 -5.93 1.82
CA ASP A 372 15.70 -6.80 1.68
C ASP A 372 15.32 -8.27 1.87
N THR A 373 15.86 -9.16 1.04
CA THR A 373 15.55 -10.59 1.06
C THR A 373 16.82 -11.44 1.02
N LEU A 374 16.87 -12.46 1.86
CA LEU A 374 17.96 -13.43 1.92
C LEU A 374 17.43 -14.86 1.84
N ASP A 375 17.59 -15.50 0.67
CA ASP A 375 17.18 -16.88 0.36
C ASP A 375 15.67 -17.22 0.31
N PRO A 376 14.70 -16.33 0.51
CA PRO A 376 13.29 -16.69 0.49
C PRO A 376 12.68 -16.71 -0.92
N VAL A 377 11.42 -17.17 -0.98
CA VAL A 377 10.52 -16.92 -2.11
C VAL A 377 9.51 -15.83 -1.69
N VAL A 378 9.59 -14.68 -2.34
CA VAL A 378 8.78 -13.50 -2.01
C VAL A 378 7.96 -13.04 -3.21
N THR A 379 6.70 -12.64 -2.95
CA THR A 379 5.84 -11.98 -3.93
C THR A 379 5.56 -10.55 -3.48
N VAL A 380 5.77 -9.59 -4.38
CA VAL A 380 5.42 -8.17 -4.21
C VAL A 380 4.42 -7.82 -5.31
N GLU A 381 3.19 -7.52 -4.94
CA GLU A 381 2.09 -7.37 -5.88
C GLU A 381 1.23 -6.15 -5.56
N ASP A 382 0.91 -5.34 -6.59
CA ASP A 382 0.09 -4.13 -6.45
C ASP A 382 0.67 -3.13 -5.41
N CYS A 383 1.98 -2.93 -5.40
CA CYS A 383 2.68 -2.11 -4.40
C CYS A 383 3.30 -0.85 -5.01
N ILE A 384 3.48 0.17 -4.17
CA ILE A 384 4.31 1.34 -4.46
C ILE A 384 5.55 1.28 -3.55
N LEU A 385 6.74 1.26 -4.15
CA LEU A 385 8.01 1.36 -3.43
C LEU A 385 8.71 2.64 -3.89
N ARG A 386 9.02 3.56 -2.95
CA ARG A 386 9.56 4.88 -3.31
C ARG A 386 10.45 5.50 -2.26
N ASP A 387 11.30 6.41 -2.71
CA ASP A 387 12.14 7.27 -1.84
C ASP A 387 13.09 6.48 -0.93
N TRP A 388 13.66 5.40 -1.45
CA TRP A 388 14.73 4.66 -0.79
C TRP A 388 16.07 5.19 -1.26
N ALA A 389 16.63 6.10 -0.48
CA ALA A 389 17.83 6.83 -0.82
C ALA A 389 18.75 6.98 0.40
N SER A 390 19.86 6.28 0.38
CA SER A 390 20.86 6.34 1.44
C SER A 390 21.83 7.52 1.25
N VAL A 391 22.33 8.06 2.35
CA VAL A 391 23.47 8.95 2.35
C VAL A 391 24.78 8.27 1.94
N VAL A 392 24.82 6.94 1.92
CA VAL A 392 25.98 6.10 1.53
C VAL A 392 25.85 5.44 0.17
N GLU A 393 24.87 5.82 -0.63
CA GLU A 393 24.69 5.42 -2.04
C GLU A 393 24.36 3.94 -2.32
N ASP A 394 23.91 3.16 -1.35
CA ASP A 394 23.58 1.74 -1.53
C ASP A 394 22.09 1.38 -1.44
N ALA A 395 21.22 2.33 -1.10
CA ALA A 395 19.79 2.10 -0.88
C ALA A 395 19.06 1.59 -2.12
N LYS A 396 18.16 0.62 -1.94
CA LYS A 396 17.36 -0.01 -2.99
C LYS A 396 15.89 -0.06 -2.59
N ALA A 397 14.99 0.11 -3.55
CA ALA A 397 13.59 -0.17 -3.25
C ALA A 397 13.37 -1.66 -2.98
N ILE A 398 14.04 -2.54 -3.74
CA ILE A 398 14.06 -3.98 -3.50
C ILE A 398 15.48 -4.51 -3.65
N SER A 399 15.98 -5.21 -2.66
CA SER A 399 17.25 -5.92 -2.60
C SER A 399 17.00 -7.42 -2.53
N VAL A 400 17.50 -8.18 -3.49
CA VAL A 400 17.33 -9.64 -3.54
C VAL A 400 18.69 -10.31 -3.40
N PHE A 401 18.92 -10.94 -2.27
CA PHE A 401 20.14 -11.69 -2.02
C PHE A 401 19.83 -13.19 -1.98
N ASN A 402 20.21 -13.90 -3.02
CA ASN A 402 19.79 -15.27 -3.30
C ASN A 402 18.24 -15.40 -3.42
N GLY A 403 17.70 -16.61 -3.55
CA GLY A 403 16.26 -16.85 -3.55
C GLY A 403 15.51 -16.41 -4.83
N VAL A 404 14.21 -16.25 -4.70
CA VAL A 404 13.31 -15.89 -5.81
C VAL A 404 12.36 -14.77 -5.38
N THR A 405 12.41 -13.66 -6.07
CA THR A 405 11.46 -12.55 -5.86
C THR A 405 10.64 -12.32 -7.12
N THR A 406 9.33 -12.25 -6.97
CA THR A 406 8.39 -11.90 -8.03
C THR A 406 7.74 -10.56 -7.74
N VAL A 407 7.90 -9.61 -8.65
CA VAL A 407 7.35 -8.25 -8.59
C VAL A 407 6.31 -8.11 -9.69
N ARG A 408 5.09 -7.77 -9.34
CA ARG A 408 4.00 -7.67 -10.30
C ARG A 408 3.10 -6.47 -10.02
N ARG A 409 2.77 -5.73 -11.06
CA ARG A 409 1.92 -4.53 -10.99
C ARG A 409 2.39 -3.56 -9.89
N CYS A 410 3.70 -3.30 -9.87
CA CYS A 410 4.30 -2.41 -8.89
C CYS A 410 4.81 -1.12 -9.55
N LEU A 411 4.74 -0.03 -8.80
CA LEU A 411 5.43 1.21 -9.11
C LEU A 411 6.68 1.33 -8.22
N ILE A 412 7.84 1.40 -8.84
CA ILE A 412 9.13 1.54 -8.13
C ILE A 412 9.81 2.81 -8.62
N VAL A 413 9.96 3.80 -7.73
CA VAL A 413 10.31 5.15 -8.17
C VAL A 413 11.11 5.92 -7.11
N ASP A 414 11.89 6.91 -7.58
CA ASP A 414 12.62 7.87 -6.74
C ASP A 414 13.58 7.24 -5.71
N SER A 415 14.18 6.11 -6.06
CA SER A 415 15.14 5.40 -5.22
C SER A 415 16.56 5.46 -5.82
N THR A 416 17.59 5.16 -5.03
CA THR A 416 18.95 5.05 -5.57
C THR A 416 18.99 3.89 -6.58
N VAL A 417 18.53 2.71 -6.19
CA VAL A 417 18.34 1.59 -7.11
C VAL A 417 16.89 1.10 -6.99
N GLY A 418 16.24 0.83 -8.12
CA GLY A 418 14.90 0.28 -8.11
C GLY A 418 14.89 -1.16 -7.58
N ILE A 419 15.48 -2.08 -8.33
CA ILE A 419 15.62 -3.49 -7.92
C ILE A 419 17.05 -3.94 -8.12
N SER A 420 17.68 -4.47 -7.07
CA SER A 420 19.00 -5.08 -7.15
C SER A 420 18.96 -6.55 -6.79
N ALA A 421 19.58 -7.42 -7.60
CA ALA A 421 19.86 -8.80 -7.25
C ALA A 421 21.35 -8.99 -6.94
N LYS A 422 21.63 -9.72 -5.88
CA LYS A 422 22.97 -9.99 -5.36
C LYS A 422 23.16 -11.49 -5.17
N THR A 423 24.39 -12.00 -5.34
CA THR A 423 24.73 -13.40 -5.07
C THR A 423 25.92 -13.52 -4.15
N SER A 424 25.92 -14.50 -3.27
CA SER A 424 27.02 -14.81 -2.34
C SER A 424 27.98 -15.87 -2.85
N GLY A 425 27.76 -16.43 -4.05
CA GLY A 425 28.55 -17.54 -4.54
C GLY A 425 28.17 -18.92 -3.99
N SER A 426 27.06 -19.05 -3.31
CA SER A 426 26.41 -20.34 -3.12
C SER A 426 25.93 -20.87 -4.47
N ASN A 427 25.77 -22.18 -4.62
CA ASN A 427 25.31 -22.79 -5.89
C ASN A 427 23.83 -22.53 -6.22
N THR A 428 23.21 -21.52 -5.63
CA THR A 428 21.81 -21.16 -5.82
C THR A 428 21.65 -20.03 -6.82
N THR A 429 20.84 -20.23 -7.86
CA THR A 429 20.48 -19.18 -8.81
C THR A 429 19.58 -18.15 -8.13
N VAL A 430 19.96 -16.89 -8.19
CA VAL A 430 19.09 -15.76 -7.80
C VAL A 430 18.14 -15.49 -8.95
N ARG A 431 16.85 -15.41 -8.68
CA ARG A 431 15.86 -15.10 -9.71
C ARG A 431 14.98 -13.94 -9.33
N VAL A 432 14.86 -12.98 -10.24
CA VAL A 432 13.93 -11.86 -10.13
C VAL A 432 12.99 -11.87 -11.33
N ASN A 433 11.71 -12.06 -11.07
CA ASN A 433 10.66 -11.98 -12.08
C ASN A 433 9.94 -10.63 -11.93
N ILE A 434 9.88 -9.86 -13.00
CA ILE A 434 9.21 -8.54 -13.01
C ILE A 434 8.16 -8.56 -14.12
N HIS A 435 6.91 -8.32 -13.75
CA HIS A 435 5.78 -8.34 -14.65
C HIS A 435 4.91 -7.12 -14.48
N GLU A 436 4.42 -6.53 -15.57
CA GLU A 436 3.37 -5.51 -15.52
C GLU A 436 3.73 -4.39 -14.52
N SER A 437 4.98 -3.92 -14.52
CA SER A 437 5.48 -2.97 -13.52
C SER A 437 6.10 -1.75 -14.17
N THR A 438 6.08 -0.61 -13.46
CA THR A 438 6.77 0.60 -13.88
C THR A 438 7.90 0.89 -12.90
N ILE A 439 9.12 0.92 -13.40
CA ILE A 439 10.34 1.23 -12.66
C ILE A 439 10.96 2.46 -13.32
N THR A 440 10.95 3.58 -12.62
CA THR A 440 11.30 4.86 -13.23
C THR A 440 11.86 5.85 -12.21
N ARG A 441 12.62 6.85 -12.68
CA ARG A 441 13.21 7.92 -11.87
C ARG A 441 14.12 7.44 -10.75
N ASN A 442 14.57 6.19 -10.78
CA ASN A 442 15.65 5.72 -9.93
C ASN A 442 16.99 6.10 -10.57
N ARG A 443 18.09 6.12 -9.83
CA ARG A 443 19.41 6.30 -10.45
C ARG A 443 19.78 5.12 -11.38
N THR A 444 19.38 3.90 -10.99
CA THR A 444 19.40 2.69 -11.81
C THR A 444 18.10 1.92 -11.56
N ASN A 445 17.40 1.51 -12.62
CA ASN A 445 16.12 0.83 -12.44
C ASN A 445 16.30 -0.64 -12.02
N VAL A 446 17.17 -1.38 -12.71
CA VAL A 446 17.46 -2.79 -12.43
C VAL A 446 18.96 -3.02 -12.43
N LEU A 447 19.48 -3.61 -11.36
CA LEU A 447 20.90 -3.83 -11.15
C LEU A 447 21.21 -5.28 -10.77
N ALA A 448 22.17 -5.90 -11.42
CA ALA A 448 22.79 -7.14 -10.95
C ALA A 448 24.13 -6.81 -10.29
N GLN A 449 24.24 -7.06 -9.00
CA GLN A 449 25.43 -6.72 -8.20
C GLN A 449 26.26 -7.95 -7.85
N PHE A 450 27.58 -7.78 -7.93
CA PHE A 450 28.53 -8.71 -7.37
C PHE A 450 28.75 -8.43 -5.88
N LYS A 451 28.41 -9.37 -5.01
CA LYS A 451 28.70 -9.27 -3.58
C LYS A 451 29.69 -10.36 -3.19
N SER A 452 30.99 -10.02 -3.13
CA SER A 452 32.12 -10.87 -2.75
C SER A 452 32.64 -11.89 -3.77
N ASN A 453 33.83 -12.47 -3.51
CA ASN A 453 34.70 -13.30 -4.34
C ASN A 453 34.08 -14.63 -4.86
N ALA A 454 32.84 -14.64 -5.19
CA ALA A 454 32.15 -15.84 -5.59
C ALA A 454 32.36 -16.17 -7.06
N THR A 455 32.98 -17.26 -7.34
CA THR A 455 32.72 -18.07 -8.53
C THR A 455 31.34 -18.69 -8.32
N GLY A 456 30.30 -17.99 -8.63
CA GLY A 456 29.03 -18.41 -8.10
C GLY A 456 27.89 -18.40 -9.11
N PRO A 457 26.70 -18.63 -8.64
CA PRO A 457 25.54 -18.90 -9.42
C PRO A 457 25.09 -17.67 -10.19
N ARG A 458 24.35 -17.95 -11.25
CA ARG A 458 23.75 -16.98 -12.15
C ARG A 458 22.71 -16.12 -11.47
N ILE A 459 22.73 -14.83 -11.76
CA ILE A 459 21.60 -13.94 -11.55
C ILE A 459 20.71 -14.00 -12.78
N ASP A 460 19.42 -14.30 -12.59
CA ASP A 460 18.45 -14.53 -13.67
C ASP A 460 17.29 -13.53 -13.52
N TYR A 461 17.30 -12.49 -14.35
CA TYR A 461 16.21 -11.54 -14.46
C TYR A 461 15.26 -11.93 -15.58
N ARG A 462 13.97 -11.94 -15.31
CA ARG A 462 12.89 -12.13 -16.29
C ARG A 462 11.92 -10.98 -16.20
N ILE A 463 11.91 -10.12 -17.21
CA ILE A 463 11.14 -8.89 -17.22
C ILE A 463 10.21 -8.89 -18.42
N THR A 464 8.91 -8.70 -18.19
CA THR A 464 7.92 -8.66 -19.24
C THR A 464 6.80 -7.68 -18.95
N ASN A 465 6.17 -7.13 -19.99
CA ASN A 465 5.05 -6.20 -19.92
C ASN A 465 5.31 -5.00 -18.99
N SER A 466 6.54 -4.50 -18.96
CA SER A 466 6.99 -3.52 -17.98
C SER A 466 7.57 -2.27 -18.62
N ILE A 467 7.58 -1.17 -17.88
CA ILE A 467 8.22 0.09 -18.27
C ILE A 467 9.46 0.29 -17.40
N LEU A 468 10.64 0.40 -18.02
CA LEU A 468 11.93 0.73 -17.40
C LEU A 468 12.42 2.05 -17.99
N TRP A 469 12.11 3.19 -17.38
CA TRP A 469 12.22 4.48 -18.04
C TRP A 469 12.90 5.56 -17.20
N GLY A 470 13.40 6.59 -17.88
CA GLY A 470 13.82 7.85 -17.27
C GLY A 470 15.28 7.92 -16.81
N VAL A 471 16.09 6.90 -17.10
CA VAL A 471 17.55 6.88 -16.82
C VAL A 471 18.31 6.27 -17.99
N ALA A 472 19.57 6.67 -18.17
CA ALA A 472 20.40 6.23 -19.29
C ALA A 472 20.79 4.75 -19.20
N ASP A 473 21.04 4.26 -17.97
CA ASP A 473 21.39 2.87 -17.70
C ASP A 473 20.25 2.23 -16.90
N SER A 474 19.11 1.99 -17.55
CA SER A 474 17.95 1.38 -16.92
C SER A 474 18.24 -0.02 -16.41
N VAL A 475 19.05 -0.79 -17.15
CA VAL A 475 19.46 -2.15 -16.80
C VAL A 475 20.97 -2.21 -16.76
N ALA A 476 21.53 -2.47 -15.58
CA ALA A 476 22.97 -2.52 -15.37
C ALA A 476 23.41 -3.82 -14.70
N SER A 477 24.65 -4.23 -14.94
CA SER A 477 25.27 -5.38 -14.30
C SER A 477 26.75 -5.14 -14.07
N ASP A 478 27.21 -5.37 -12.87
CA ASP A 478 28.62 -5.50 -12.51
C ASP A 478 29.05 -6.98 -12.33
N PHE A 479 28.17 -7.93 -12.67
CA PHE A 479 28.37 -9.36 -12.52
C PHE A 479 28.25 -10.11 -13.86
N GLY A 480 29.35 -10.73 -14.30
CA GLY A 480 29.45 -11.35 -15.62
C GLY A 480 28.53 -12.56 -15.88
N GLU A 481 28.08 -13.25 -14.84
CA GLU A 481 27.16 -14.40 -14.92
C GLU A 481 25.68 -14.00 -14.81
N THR A 482 25.33 -12.81 -15.27
CA THR A 482 23.97 -12.32 -15.28
C THR A 482 23.26 -12.66 -16.59
N ASN A 483 22.04 -13.15 -16.48
CA ASN A 483 21.14 -13.37 -17.60
C ASN A 483 19.92 -12.43 -17.48
N PHE A 484 19.73 -11.58 -18.49
CA PHE A 484 18.54 -10.74 -18.61
C PHE A 484 17.68 -11.27 -19.77
N THR A 485 16.51 -11.79 -19.44
CA THR A 485 15.47 -12.12 -20.40
C THR A 485 14.39 -11.03 -20.33
N ILE A 486 14.43 -10.09 -21.27
CA ILE A 486 13.52 -8.93 -21.28
C ILE A 486 12.73 -8.95 -22.58
N GLY A 487 11.41 -8.92 -22.51
CA GLY A 487 10.54 -8.90 -23.67
C GLY A 487 9.23 -8.18 -23.43
N PHE A 488 8.69 -7.57 -24.47
CA PHE A 488 7.45 -6.77 -24.40
C PHE A 488 7.52 -5.66 -23.36
N CYS A 489 8.67 -4.97 -23.30
CA CYS A 489 8.93 -3.88 -22.36
C CYS A 489 9.20 -2.57 -23.09
N ASN A 490 8.89 -1.45 -22.44
CA ASN A 490 9.32 -0.12 -22.87
C ASN A 490 10.54 0.29 -22.04
N ILE A 491 11.69 0.46 -22.67
CA ILE A 491 12.98 0.66 -22.00
C ILE A 491 13.64 1.93 -22.54
N SER A 492 14.31 2.71 -21.70
CA SER A 492 14.99 3.95 -22.11
C SER A 492 16.08 3.76 -23.15
N GLU A 493 16.67 2.57 -23.23
CA GLU A 493 17.73 2.21 -24.19
C GLU A 493 17.34 0.97 -25.01
N PRO A 494 17.89 0.79 -26.23
CA PRO A 494 17.65 -0.41 -27.00
C PRO A 494 18.11 -1.68 -26.27
N TRP A 495 17.19 -2.61 -26.06
CA TRP A 495 17.47 -3.89 -25.43
C TRP A 495 17.04 -5.07 -26.29
N PRO A 496 17.89 -6.10 -26.47
CA PRO A 496 17.52 -7.28 -27.26
C PRO A 496 16.33 -8.01 -26.63
N GLY A 497 15.33 -8.35 -27.42
CA GLY A 497 14.15 -9.11 -26.98
C GLY A 497 12.94 -8.84 -27.84
N THR A 498 12.01 -9.80 -27.86
CA THR A 498 10.79 -9.68 -28.65
C THR A 498 9.85 -8.63 -28.04
N GLY A 499 9.32 -7.75 -28.88
CA GLY A 499 8.30 -6.76 -28.46
C GLY A 499 8.80 -5.63 -27.57
N ASN A 500 10.11 -5.49 -27.37
CA ASN A 500 10.68 -4.34 -26.68
C ASN A 500 10.58 -3.08 -27.55
N ILE A 501 10.24 -1.96 -26.94
CA ILE A 501 10.19 -0.64 -27.58
C ILE A 501 11.06 0.36 -26.82
N VAL A 502 11.47 1.44 -27.52
CA VAL A 502 12.21 2.57 -26.96
C VAL A 502 11.42 3.83 -27.30
N SER A 503 10.46 4.16 -26.51
CA SER A 503 9.58 5.30 -26.77
C SER A 503 9.13 5.93 -25.46
N ASP A 504 8.97 7.25 -25.43
CA ASP A 504 8.43 7.93 -24.25
C ASP A 504 7.11 7.27 -23.82
N PRO A 505 7.02 6.75 -22.60
CA PRO A 505 5.79 6.14 -22.09
C PRO A 505 4.60 7.10 -22.03
N MET A 506 4.84 8.40 -22.12
CA MET A 506 3.83 9.45 -22.08
C MET A 506 2.98 9.38 -20.80
N PHE A 507 3.63 9.46 -19.67
CA PHE A 507 2.95 9.54 -18.38
C PHE A 507 2.10 10.82 -18.27
N VAL A 508 0.96 10.74 -17.60
CA VAL A 508 0.05 11.88 -17.40
C VAL A 508 0.76 13.07 -16.77
N SER A 509 1.52 12.85 -15.70
CA SER A 509 2.33 13.89 -15.07
C SER A 509 3.41 13.28 -14.16
N ALA A 510 4.48 12.77 -14.73
CA ALA A 510 5.57 12.18 -13.95
C ALA A 510 6.17 13.13 -12.91
N ALA A 511 6.20 14.43 -13.19
CA ALA A 511 6.67 15.46 -12.26
C ALA A 511 5.80 15.58 -10.99
N ASN A 512 4.51 15.24 -11.10
CA ASN A 512 3.55 15.21 -9.99
C ASN A 512 3.24 13.78 -9.53
N HIS A 513 4.10 12.83 -9.88
CA HIS A 513 4.00 11.42 -9.51
C HIS A 513 2.76 10.69 -10.06
N ASP A 514 2.18 11.22 -11.14
CA ASP A 514 1.12 10.55 -11.89
C ASP A 514 1.72 9.77 -13.07
N PHE A 515 1.98 8.49 -12.84
CA PHE A 515 2.59 7.56 -13.80
C PHE A 515 1.55 6.76 -14.58
N ARG A 516 0.29 7.19 -14.60
CA ARG A 516 -0.70 6.64 -15.52
C ARG A 516 -0.34 7.04 -16.94
N LEU A 517 -0.73 6.20 -17.89
CA LEU A 517 -0.46 6.46 -19.31
C LEU A 517 -1.48 7.45 -19.91
N LEU A 518 -0.99 8.35 -20.76
CA LEU A 518 -1.85 9.12 -21.63
C LEU A 518 -2.44 8.23 -22.73
N ALA A 519 -3.62 8.59 -23.24
CA ALA A 519 -4.41 7.80 -24.20
C ALA A 519 -3.72 7.45 -25.54
N PHE A 520 -2.56 8.02 -25.83
CA PHE A 520 -1.76 7.77 -27.03
C PHE A 520 -0.35 7.26 -26.68
N SER A 521 -0.19 6.74 -25.46
CA SER A 521 1.07 6.12 -25.06
C SER A 521 1.40 4.92 -25.92
N PRO A 522 2.66 4.78 -26.38
CA PRO A 522 3.10 3.61 -27.14
C PRO A 522 3.15 2.33 -26.29
N SER A 523 3.01 2.44 -24.97
CA SER A 523 2.97 1.30 -24.05
C SER A 523 1.59 0.67 -23.91
N ILE A 524 0.53 1.31 -24.45
CA ILE A 524 -0.84 0.76 -24.47
C ILE A 524 -0.89 -0.37 -25.53
N ASP A 525 -1.56 -1.49 -25.19
CA ASP A 525 -1.77 -2.66 -26.06
C ASP A 525 -0.47 -3.28 -26.61
N SER A 526 0.68 -2.97 -26.00
CA SER A 526 2.01 -3.32 -26.51
C SER A 526 2.71 -4.43 -25.70
N GLY A 527 2.01 -5.04 -24.75
CA GLY A 527 2.52 -6.17 -23.98
C GLY A 527 2.47 -7.48 -24.75
N ASN A 528 2.84 -8.56 -24.08
CA ASN A 528 2.90 -9.89 -24.68
C ASN A 528 1.51 -10.39 -25.09
N PRO A 529 1.24 -10.64 -26.37
CA PRO A 529 -0.06 -11.07 -26.85
C PRO A 529 -0.50 -12.45 -26.35
N GLN A 530 0.39 -13.20 -25.71
CA GLN A 530 0.07 -14.48 -25.06
C GLN A 530 -0.30 -14.29 -23.57
N SER A 531 -0.15 -13.10 -23.03
CA SER A 531 -0.63 -12.76 -21.68
C SER A 531 -2.16 -12.67 -21.65
N THR A 532 -2.73 -12.71 -20.47
CA THR A 532 -4.16 -12.44 -20.29
C THR A 532 -4.46 -11.01 -20.75
N ALA A 533 -5.48 -10.85 -21.57
CA ALA A 533 -5.94 -9.53 -22.00
C ALA A 533 -6.36 -8.65 -20.82
N ASP A 534 -6.30 -7.36 -21.01
CA ASP A 534 -6.77 -6.37 -20.06
C ASP A 534 -8.28 -6.44 -19.81
N ALA A 535 -8.75 -5.74 -18.80
CA ALA A 535 -10.16 -5.79 -18.38
C ALA A 535 -11.14 -5.30 -19.45
N ASP A 536 -10.69 -4.50 -20.39
CA ASP A 536 -11.47 -4.03 -21.54
C ASP A 536 -11.43 -4.97 -22.76
N GLY A 537 -10.66 -6.08 -22.64
CA GLY A 537 -10.50 -7.11 -23.67
C GLY A 537 -9.42 -6.79 -24.70
N SER A 538 -8.70 -5.69 -24.56
CA SER A 538 -7.54 -5.34 -25.39
C SER A 538 -6.28 -6.17 -25.02
N PRO A 539 -5.25 -6.19 -25.86
CA PRO A 539 -3.94 -6.71 -25.46
C PRO A 539 -3.43 -6.02 -24.21
N ILE A 540 -2.66 -6.76 -23.39
CA ILE A 540 -2.13 -6.22 -22.14
C ILE A 540 -1.22 -5.01 -22.38
N ASP A 541 -1.33 -4.02 -21.50
CA ASP A 541 -0.46 -2.86 -21.48
C ASP A 541 0.91 -3.16 -20.89
N GLN A 542 1.90 -2.33 -21.22
CA GLN A 542 3.16 -2.29 -20.50
C GLN A 542 3.05 -1.32 -19.32
N GLY A 543 3.49 -1.75 -18.13
CA GLY A 543 3.51 -0.92 -16.93
C GLY A 543 2.60 -1.40 -15.81
N TRP A 544 2.56 -0.64 -14.73
CA TRP A 544 1.94 -1.04 -13.46
C TRP A 544 0.43 -0.78 -13.37
N ILE A 545 -0.08 0.11 -14.20
CA ILE A 545 -1.51 0.42 -14.29
C ILE A 545 -1.98 0.22 -15.71
N THR A 546 -3.01 -0.60 -15.87
CA THR A 546 -3.70 -0.74 -17.13
C THR A 546 -4.38 0.58 -17.52
N PHE A 547 -4.17 1.01 -18.75
CA PHE A 547 -4.93 2.08 -19.33
C PHE A 547 -6.34 1.57 -19.67
N LEU A 548 -7.31 2.00 -18.90
CA LEU A 548 -8.70 1.73 -19.25
C LEU A 548 -9.25 2.96 -19.95
N PRO A 549 -9.62 2.85 -21.23
CA PRO A 549 -10.31 3.93 -21.90
C PRO A 549 -11.58 4.25 -21.11
N GLY A 550 -11.75 5.52 -20.75
CA GLY A 550 -12.98 5.97 -20.10
C GLY A 550 -14.17 5.59 -20.96
N PRO A 551 -15.34 5.36 -20.38
CA PRO A 551 -16.51 4.96 -21.14
C PRO A 551 -16.77 6.00 -22.20
N SER A 552 -16.67 5.61 -23.49
CA SER A 552 -17.22 6.43 -24.54
C SER A 552 -18.73 6.54 -24.29
N ALA A 553 -19.21 7.75 -24.12
CA ALA A 553 -20.62 8.00 -23.88
C ALA A 553 -21.24 8.74 -25.07
N LEU A 554 -22.35 8.23 -25.57
CA LEU A 554 -23.17 8.95 -26.50
C LEU A 554 -24.32 9.64 -25.74
N SER A 555 -24.48 10.94 -25.91
CA SER A 555 -25.44 11.76 -25.16
C SER A 555 -26.21 12.71 -26.08
N HIS A 556 -27.23 13.40 -25.55
CA HIS A 556 -28.01 14.41 -26.22
C HIS A 556 -28.54 14.00 -27.62
N PRO A 557 -29.21 12.84 -27.77
CA PRO A 557 -29.71 12.40 -29.06
C PRO A 557 -30.82 13.34 -29.53
N GLN A 558 -30.72 13.81 -30.79
CA GLN A 558 -31.68 14.66 -31.43
C GLN A 558 -31.98 14.14 -32.84
N GLN A 559 -33.24 14.08 -33.22
CA GLN A 559 -33.64 13.92 -34.60
C GLN A 559 -33.75 15.32 -35.26
N MET A 560 -33.07 15.45 -36.36
CA MET A 560 -33.07 16.69 -37.12
C MET A 560 -34.28 16.76 -38.09
N PRO A 561 -34.69 17.95 -38.55
CA PRO A 561 -35.83 18.10 -39.48
C PRO A 561 -35.66 17.33 -40.80
N ASP A 562 -34.42 17.05 -41.22
CA ASP A 562 -34.11 16.25 -42.42
C ASP A 562 -34.15 14.75 -42.20
N GLY A 563 -34.45 14.30 -40.95
CA GLY A 563 -34.50 12.91 -40.54
C GLY A 563 -33.17 12.32 -40.14
N SER A 564 -32.05 13.06 -40.21
CA SER A 564 -30.76 12.62 -39.64
C SER A 564 -30.82 12.57 -38.11
N HIS A 565 -29.92 11.79 -37.49
CA HIS A 565 -29.74 11.78 -36.04
C HIS A 565 -28.41 12.45 -35.66
N ARG A 566 -28.48 13.29 -34.67
CA ARG A 566 -27.36 14.00 -34.08
C ARG A 566 -27.22 13.55 -32.63
N PHE A 567 -25.96 13.37 -32.17
CA PHE A 567 -25.62 13.02 -30.77
C PHE A 567 -24.19 13.48 -30.46
N ASP A 568 -23.90 13.65 -29.19
CA ASP A 568 -22.58 14.01 -28.72
C ASP A 568 -21.82 12.75 -28.30
N LEU A 569 -20.56 12.65 -28.71
CA LEU A 569 -19.60 11.64 -28.25
C LEU A 569 -18.70 12.26 -27.20
N SER A 570 -18.74 11.75 -25.99
CA SER A 570 -17.76 12.03 -24.94
C SER A 570 -16.74 10.87 -24.84
N GLY A 571 -15.47 11.22 -24.66
CA GLY A 571 -14.38 10.27 -24.60
C GLY A 571 -13.03 11.00 -24.61
N TYR A 572 -11.94 10.25 -24.77
CA TYR A 572 -10.62 10.85 -24.80
C TYR A 572 -10.39 11.67 -26.08
N THR A 573 -9.88 12.89 -25.94
CA THR A 573 -9.38 13.68 -27.07
C THR A 573 -8.12 13.04 -27.66
N ASN A 574 -7.89 13.28 -28.95
CA ASN A 574 -6.79 12.71 -29.75
C ASN A 574 -6.85 11.18 -29.91
N ARG A 575 -8.03 10.60 -29.79
CA ARG A 575 -8.26 9.16 -30.09
C ARG A 575 -9.32 9.02 -31.17
N GLN A 576 -9.25 7.88 -31.85
CA GLN A 576 -10.26 7.48 -32.82
C GLN A 576 -11.33 6.63 -32.16
N TYR A 577 -12.57 6.88 -32.50
CA TYR A 577 -13.71 6.09 -32.07
C TYR A 577 -14.45 5.53 -33.27
N VAL A 578 -14.75 4.25 -33.24
CA VAL A 578 -15.65 3.62 -34.18
C VAL A 578 -17.06 3.77 -33.65
N ILE A 579 -17.91 4.42 -34.48
CA ILE A 579 -19.34 4.51 -34.21
C ILE A 579 -20.04 3.42 -34.97
N GLU A 580 -20.83 2.65 -34.27
CA GLU A 580 -21.61 1.55 -34.82
C GLU A 580 -23.10 1.76 -34.54
N TYR A 581 -23.96 1.22 -35.39
CA TYR A 581 -25.38 1.22 -35.20
C TYR A 581 -25.97 -0.18 -35.32
N SER A 582 -27.13 -0.36 -34.72
CA SER A 582 -27.88 -1.63 -34.80
C SER A 582 -29.38 -1.32 -34.94
N THR A 583 -30.09 -2.15 -35.67
CA THR A 583 -31.58 -2.09 -35.80
C THR A 583 -32.26 -3.19 -34.96
N ASN A 584 -31.51 -4.09 -34.35
CA ASN A 584 -32.06 -5.24 -33.60
C ASN A 584 -31.36 -5.49 -32.24
N ALA A 585 -30.39 -4.65 -31.86
CA ALA A 585 -29.54 -4.75 -30.66
C ALA A 585 -28.60 -5.98 -30.62
N LEU A 586 -28.55 -6.77 -31.68
CA LEU A 586 -27.72 -7.98 -31.77
C LEU A 586 -26.59 -7.77 -32.78
N ASP A 587 -26.94 -7.33 -33.98
CA ASP A 587 -25.99 -7.12 -35.06
C ASP A 587 -25.58 -5.64 -35.11
N TRP A 588 -24.29 -5.37 -34.92
CA TRP A 588 -23.72 -4.04 -34.93
C TRP A 588 -22.98 -3.80 -36.23
N LEU A 589 -23.39 -2.77 -36.94
CA LEU A 589 -22.86 -2.39 -38.23
C LEU A 589 -22.02 -1.13 -38.07
N TYR A 590 -20.88 -1.10 -38.77
CA TYR A 590 -20.01 0.06 -38.84
C TYR A 590 -20.75 1.25 -39.45
N LEU A 591 -20.69 2.40 -38.79
CA LEU A 591 -21.23 3.64 -39.29
C LEU A 591 -20.11 4.56 -39.82
N PHE A 592 -19.19 4.96 -38.97
CA PHE A 592 -17.98 5.71 -39.32
C PHE A 592 -16.97 5.66 -38.17
N THR A 593 -15.74 6.12 -38.50
CA THR A 593 -14.70 6.39 -37.50
C THR A 593 -14.53 7.89 -37.34
N SER A 594 -14.51 8.36 -36.10
CA SER A 594 -14.32 9.79 -35.77
C SER A 594 -13.05 9.95 -34.94
N PHE A 595 -12.20 10.92 -35.32
CA PHE A 595 -11.08 11.34 -34.50
C PHE A 595 -11.55 12.48 -33.59
N GLN A 596 -11.48 12.24 -32.27
CA GLN A 596 -12.02 13.20 -31.30
C GLN A 596 -11.00 14.29 -30.98
N THR A 597 -11.27 15.49 -31.44
CA THR A 597 -10.44 16.69 -31.18
C THR A 597 -10.93 17.49 -29.97
N ASN A 598 -12.20 17.35 -29.62
CA ASN A 598 -12.88 18.03 -28.51
C ASN A 598 -13.69 17.01 -27.71
N ASP A 599 -13.98 17.30 -26.47
CA ASP A 599 -14.86 16.51 -25.60
C ASP A 599 -15.95 17.43 -25.00
N PRO A 600 -17.23 17.22 -25.33
CA PRO A 600 -17.75 16.27 -26.32
C PRO A 600 -17.54 16.69 -27.78
N SER A 601 -17.57 15.74 -28.70
CA SER A 601 -17.59 15.96 -30.15
C SER A 601 -18.95 15.63 -30.71
N LEU A 602 -19.39 16.48 -31.65
CA LEU A 602 -20.67 16.31 -32.33
C LEU A 602 -20.59 15.21 -33.40
N MET A 603 -21.49 14.24 -33.33
CA MET A 603 -21.65 13.15 -34.30
C MET A 603 -22.99 13.31 -35.03
N VAL A 604 -22.99 12.96 -36.31
CA VAL A 604 -24.23 12.99 -37.13
C VAL A 604 -24.32 11.70 -37.93
N ASP A 605 -25.49 11.06 -37.88
CA ASP A 605 -25.87 9.96 -38.76
C ASP A 605 -26.88 10.45 -39.78
N PRO A 606 -26.47 10.76 -41.01
CA PRO A 606 -27.39 11.27 -42.04
C PRO A 606 -28.31 10.19 -42.59
N GLU A 607 -27.94 8.90 -42.41
CA GLU A 607 -28.71 7.77 -42.93
C GLU A 607 -29.75 7.23 -41.93
N ALA A 608 -29.87 7.85 -40.78
CA ALA A 608 -30.84 7.43 -39.75
C ALA A 608 -32.29 7.52 -40.25
N ARG A 609 -32.58 8.45 -41.18
CA ARG A 609 -33.87 8.61 -41.84
C ARG A 609 -34.35 7.36 -42.59
N ASN A 610 -33.42 6.46 -42.96
CA ASN A 610 -33.72 5.27 -43.75
C ASN A 610 -34.09 4.07 -42.88
N SER A 611 -34.15 4.22 -41.56
CA SER A 611 -34.44 3.13 -40.62
C SER A 611 -35.47 3.55 -39.57
N PRO A 612 -36.47 2.71 -39.27
CA PRO A 612 -37.49 3.04 -38.27
C PRO A 612 -36.93 3.07 -36.83
N MET A 613 -35.79 2.43 -36.61
CA MET A 613 -35.10 2.38 -35.32
C MET A 613 -33.60 2.23 -35.56
N ARG A 614 -32.80 2.99 -34.83
CA ARG A 614 -31.35 2.77 -34.71
C ARG A 614 -30.91 2.92 -33.27
N LEU A 615 -30.07 1.97 -32.85
CA LEU A 615 -29.31 1.98 -31.63
C LEU A 615 -27.86 2.34 -31.97
N TYR A 616 -27.20 3.10 -31.13
CA TYR A 616 -25.81 3.51 -31.38
C TYR A 616 -24.90 3.10 -30.22
N ARG A 617 -23.68 2.75 -30.55
CA ARG A 617 -22.59 2.61 -29.60
C ARG A 617 -21.31 3.22 -30.17
N ALA A 618 -20.45 3.65 -29.27
CA ALA A 618 -19.09 4.03 -29.63
C ALA A 618 -18.12 3.07 -28.94
N ARG A 619 -17.07 2.71 -29.62
CA ARG A 619 -15.93 2.01 -29.06
C ARG A 619 -14.64 2.68 -29.51
N LEU A 620 -13.60 2.62 -28.68
CA LEU A 620 -12.28 3.08 -29.06
C LEU A 620 -11.82 2.29 -30.30
N ALA A 621 -11.24 2.96 -31.30
CA ALA A 621 -10.62 2.29 -32.41
C ALA A 621 -9.30 1.63 -31.93
N PRO A 622 -8.97 0.45 -32.44
CA PRO A 622 -7.70 -0.20 -32.12
C PRO A 622 -6.49 0.67 -32.48
#